data_b77a006d03fbb411f7a364ad00e837eb
#
_entry.id   b77a006d03fbb411f7a364ad00e837eb
#
_cell.length_a   1.000
_cell.length_b   1.000
_cell.length_c   1.000
_cell.angle_alpha   90.00
_cell.angle_beta   90.00
_cell.angle_gamma   90.00
#
_symmetry.space_group_name_H-M   'P 1'
#
loop_
_entity.id
_entity.type
_entity.pdbx_description
1 polymer ?
#
loop_
_entity_poly.entity_id
_entity_poly.type
_entity_poly.pdbx_seq_one_letter_code
_entity_poly.pdbx_strand_id
1 'polypeptide(L)'
;MNISKTDLERMYYIEALLLLVGDFGRPTLVERYGISREKATKLIKAYEECCPGQMILDKKPVKPLYVKSETCKPCLFESLDEAKKYIKADRVIVDVAHNNPDV
;
A
#
# COMPACT_ATOMS: atom_id res chain seq x y z
N MET A 1 9.19 -12.79 13.43
CA MET A 1 9.81 -12.20 12.24
C MET A 1 10.17 -10.76 12.52
N ASN A 2 11.39 -10.39 12.16
CA ASN A 2 11.83 -9.02 12.38
C ASN A 2 11.54 -8.16 11.14
N ILE A 3 10.61 -7.25 11.29
CA ILE A 3 10.27 -6.32 10.22
C ILE A 3 10.85 -4.97 10.60
N SER A 4 11.61 -4.36 9.71
CA SER A 4 12.19 -3.06 9.99
C SER A 4 11.09 -2.01 10.09
N LYS A 5 11.38 -0.92 10.79
CA LYS A 5 10.42 0.18 10.92
C LYS A 5 10.06 0.75 9.54
N THR A 6 11.05 0.85 8.66
CA THR A 6 10.84 1.34 7.30
C THR A 6 9.89 0.44 6.53
N ASP A 7 10.09 -0.87 6.62
CA ASP A 7 9.23 -1.81 5.92
C ASP A 7 7.81 -1.80 6.51
N LEU A 8 7.69 -1.66 7.82
CA LEU A 8 6.38 -1.58 8.45
C LEU A 8 5.60 -0.36 7.95
N GLU A 9 6.25 0.78 7.84
CA GLU A 9 5.61 1.99 7.30
C GLU A 9 5.10 1.77 5.89
N ARG A 10 5.88 1.08 5.06
CA ARG A 10 5.49 0.77 3.69
C ARG A 10 4.33 -0.21 3.64
N MET A 11 4.26 -1.12 4.61
CA MET A 11 3.15 -2.06 4.72
C MET A 11 1.84 -1.34 5.07
N TYR A 12 1.91 -0.30 5.88
CA TYR A 12 0.75 0.55 6.13
C TYR A 12 0.21 1.16 4.83
N TYR A 13 1.11 1.58 3.96
CA TYR A 13 0.71 2.12 2.67
C TYR A 13 0.00 1.06 1.81
N ILE A 14 0.52 -0.16 1.81
CA ILE A 14 -0.12 -1.28 1.10
C ILE A 14 -1.54 -1.47 1.62
N GLU A 15 -1.71 -1.51 2.93
CA GLU A 15 -3.03 -1.71 3.51
C GLU A 15 -3.97 -0.56 3.17
N ALA A 16 -3.48 0.66 3.21
CA ALA A 16 -4.29 1.82 2.85
C ALA A 16 -4.77 1.73 1.40
N LEU A 17 -3.90 1.31 0.49
CA LEU A 17 -4.28 1.12 -0.91
C LEU A 17 -5.36 0.07 -1.07
N LEU A 18 -5.23 -1.06 -0.37
CA LEU A 18 -6.24 -2.11 -0.44
C LEU A 18 -7.58 -1.64 0.11
N LEU A 19 -7.57 -0.97 1.26
CA LEU A 19 -8.80 -0.55 1.91
C LEU A 19 -9.52 0.59 1.17
N LEU A 20 -8.77 1.53 0.62
CA LEU A 20 -9.35 2.77 0.10
C LEU A 20 -9.39 2.85 -1.42
N VAL A 21 -8.45 2.21 -2.10
CA VAL A 21 -8.41 2.20 -3.56
C VAL A 21 -8.95 0.87 -4.10
N GLY A 22 -8.61 -0.23 -3.44
CA GLY A 22 -9.10 -1.54 -3.79
C GLY A 22 -8.08 -2.42 -4.49
N ASP A 23 -7.00 -1.84 -5.00
CA ASP A 23 -5.95 -2.62 -5.65
C ASP A 23 -4.65 -1.83 -5.70
N PHE A 24 -3.58 -2.51 -6.03
CA PHE A 24 -2.28 -1.88 -6.29
C PHE A 24 -1.39 -2.87 -7.05
N GLY A 25 -0.33 -2.36 -7.67
CA GLY A 25 0.65 -3.18 -8.35
C GLY A 25 2.04 -2.94 -7.79
N ARG A 26 2.97 -3.85 -8.09
CA ARG A 26 4.37 -3.66 -7.69
C ARG A 26 4.96 -2.34 -8.20
N PRO A 27 4.67 -1.91 -9.44
CA PRO A 27 5.20 -0.63 -9.92
C PRO A 27 4.87 0.55 -9.02
N THR A 28 3.71 0.52 -8.37
CA THR A 28 3.31 1.58 -7.44
C THR A 28 4.32 1.72 -6.31
N LEU A 29 4.75 0.58 -5.75
CA LEU A 29 5.71 0.58 -4.66
C LEU A 29 7.12 0.94 -5.14
N VAL A 30 7.49 0.44 -6.31
CA VAL A 30 8.80 0.74 -6.91
C VAL A 30 8.94 2.24 -7.14
N GLU A 31 7.93 2.86 -7.72
CA GLU A 31 7.97 4.29 -8.02
C GLU A 31 7.92 5.15 -6.76
N ARG A 32 7.04 4.78 -5.85
CA ARG A 32 6.88 5.58 -4.63
C ARG A 32 8.11 5.57 -3.75
N TYR A 33 8.76 4.42 -3.61
CA TYR A 33 9.85 4.27 -2.64
C TYR A 33 11.23 4.16 -3.27
N GLY A 34 11.31 4.13 -4.61
CA GLY A 34 12.59 3.98 -5.29
C GLY A 34 13.26 2.66 -4.98
N ILE A 35 12.49 1.59 -4.84
CA ILE A 35 13.01 0.27 -4.51
C ILE A 35 12.96 -0.65 -5.73
N SER A 36 13.71 -1.76 -5.66
CA SER A 36 13.71 -2.73 -6.74
C SER A 36 12.41 -3.55 -6.76
N ARG A 37 12.15 -4.21 -7.87
CA ARG A 37 11.00 -5.11 -7.99
C ARG A 37 11.09 -6.26 -7.01
N GLU A 38 12.30 -6.76 -6.77
CA GLU A 38 12.51 -7.82 -5.80
C GLU A 38 12.17 -7.37 -4.39
N LYS A 39 12.59 -6.16 -4.05
CA LYS A 39 12.28 -5.59 -2.73
C LYS A 39 10.78 -5.39 -2.58
N ALA A 40 10.11 -4.90 -3.63
CA ALA A 40 8.66 -4.73 -3.61
C ALA A 40 7.95 -6.07 -3.40
N THR A 41 8.40 -7.13 -4.08
CA THR A 41 7.83 -8.46 -3.91
C THR A 41 7.99 -8.97 -2.48
N LYS A 42 9.17 -8.77 -1.89
CA LYS A 42 9.41 -9.16 -0.51
C LYS A 42 8.51 -8.40 0.46
N LEU A 43 8.31 -7.13 0.19
CA LEU A 43 7.45 -6.29 1.01
C LEU A 43 5.99 -6.77 0.97
N ILE A 44 5.50 -7.11 -0.22
CA ILE A 44 4.16 -7.63 -0.40
C ILE A 44 3.98 -8.96 0.34
N LYS A 45 4.99 -9.84 0.25
CA LYS A 45 4.95 -11.10 0.97
C LYS A 45 4.94 -10.90 2.48
N ALA A 46 5.74 -9.95 2.97
CA ALA A 46 5.78 -9.65 4.38
C ALA A 46 4.42 -9.16 4.87
N TYR A 47 3.77 -8.32 4.08
CA TYR A 47 2.42 -7.86 4.41
C TYR A 47 1.44 -9.02 4.46
N GLU A 48 1.48 -9.91 3.47
CA GLU A 48 0.59 -11.06 3.42
C GLU A 48 0.79 -12.00 4.61
N GLU A 49 2.03 -12.14 5.06
CA GLU A 49 2.32 -12.96 6.23
C GLU A 49 1.78 -12.33 7.51
N CYS A 50 1.86 -11.01 7.62
CA CYS A 50 1.33 -10.29 8.78
C CYS A 50 -0.18 -10.21 8.78
N CYS A 51 -0.77 -10.07 7.61
CA CYS A 51 -2.21 -9.84 7.45
C CYS A 51 -2.75 -10.79 6.38
N PRO A 52 -2.90 -12.08 6.69
CA PRO A 52 -3.37 -13.06 5.71
C PRO A 52 -4.79 -12.77 5.24
N GLY A 53 -5.06 -13.10 3.99
CA GLY A 53 -6.42 -13.03 3.46
C GLY A 53 -6.87 -11.65 3.03
N GLN A 54 -5.96 -10.69 2.96
CA GLN A 54 -6.32 -9.31 2.61
C GLN A 54 -6.40 -9.08 1.10
N MET A 55 -5.70 -9.87 0.30
CA MET A 55 -5.60 -9.61 -1.14
C MET A 55 -5.52 -10.87 -1.98
N ILE A 56 -5.86 -10.71 -3.25
CA ILE A 56 -5.80 -11.77 -4.26
C ILE A 56 -5.01 -11.23 -5.43
N LEU A 57 -4.12 -12.05 -5.99
CA LEU A 57 -3.37 -11.65 -7.17
C LEU A 57 -4.22 -11.86 -8.42
N ASP A 58 -4.52 -10.78 -9.13
CA ASP A 58 -5.24 -10.82 -10.39
C ASP A 58 -4.23 -10.71 -11.52
N LYS A 59 -4.13 -11.77 -12.33
CA LYS A 59 -3.18 -11.85 -13.43
C LYS A 59 -3.79 -11.50 -14.79
N LYS A 60 -5.06 -11.15 -14.82
CA LYS A 60 -5.74 -10.81 -16.09
C LYS A 60 -5.22 -9.55 -16.74
N PRO A 61 -4.92 -8.46 -16.00
CA PRO A 61 -4.34 -7.27 -16.61
C PRO A 61 -2.95 -7.56 -17.17
N VAL A 62 -2.50 -6.74 -18.11
CA VAL A 62 -1.15 -6.84 -18.68
C VAL A 62 -0.12 -6.85 -17.57
N LYS A 63 -0.31 -5.99 -16.57
CA LYS A 63 0.50 -6.00 -15.36
C LYS A 63 -0.36 -6.54 -14.22
N PRO A 64 0.08 -7.60 -13.54
CA PRO A 64 -0.70 -8.17 -12.45
C PRO A 64 -0.99 -7.16 -11.35
N LEU A 65 -2.18 -7.23 -10.80
CA LEU A 65 -2.61 -6.37 -9.70
C LEU A 65 -2.94 -7.21 -8.47
N TYR A 66 -2.67 -6.65 -7.30
CA TYR A 66 -3.11 -7.22 -6.04
C TYR A 66 -4.42 -6.52 -5.69
N VAL A 67 -5.50 -7.29 -5.64
CA VAL A 67 -6.85 -6.77 -5.44
C VAL A 67 -7.35 -7.16 -4.06
N LYS A 68 -8.05 -6.26 -3.39
CA LYS A 68 -8.56 -6.58 -2.07
C LYS A 68 -9.51 -7.77 -2.15
N SER A 69 -9.41 -8.66 -1.18
CA SER A 69 -10.29 -9.81 -1.08
C SER A 69 -11.59 -9.41 -0.40
N GLU A 70 -12.58 -10.32 -0.41
CA GLU A 70 -13.84 -10.09 0.28
C GLU A 70 -13.66 -10.02 1.79
N THR A 71 -12.57 -10.59 2.31
CA THR A 71 -12.28 -10.58 3.73
C THR A 71 -11.31 -9.47 4.13
N CYS A 72 -10.99 -8.57 3.20
CA CYS A 72 -10.07 -7.46 3.50
C CYS A 72 -10.69 -6.53 4.55
N LYS A 73 -9.92 -6.27 5.58
CA LYS A 73 -10.33 -5.41 6.69
C LYS A 73 -9.10 -4.75 7.30
N PRO A 74 -9.27 -3.69 8.10
CA PRO A 74 -8.12 -3.10 8.78
C PRO A 74 -7.40 -4.15 9.62
N CYS A 75 -6.10 -4.22 9.46
CA CYS A 75 -5.23 -5.17 10.16
C CYS A 75 -4.11 -4.41 10.86
N LEU A 76 -3.28 -3.69 10.10
CA LEU A 76 -2.25 -2.82 10.67
C LEU A 76 -2.87 -1.54 11.23
N PHE A 77 -3.83 -0.97 10.51
CA PHE A 77 -4.62 0.14 11.03
C PHE A 77 -5.66 -0.39 11.99
N GLU A 78 -6.00 0.39 13.00
CA GLU A 78 -7.04 0.02 13.95
C GLU A 78 -8.44 0.15 13.35
N SER A 79 -8.59 1.04 12.37
CA SER A 79 -9.90 1.30 11.77
C SER A 79 -9.73 1.84 10.35
N LEU A 80 -10.83 1.83 9.61
CA LEU A 80 -10.87 2.42 8.27
C LEU A 80 -10.61 3.94 8.35
N ASP A 81 -11.10 4.59 9.40
CA ASP A 81 -10.89 6.02 9.59
C ASP A 81 -9.41 6.36 9.71
N GLU A 82 -8.65 5.52 10.39
CA GLU A 82 -7.21 5.69 10.53
C GLU A 82 -6.51 5.59 9.19
N ALA A 83 -6.92 4.63 8.37
CA ALA A 83 -6.39 4.48 7.02
C ALA A 83 -6.70 5.70 6.16
N LYS A 84 -7.91 6.23 6.28
CA LYS A 84 -8.30 7.44 5.56
C LYS A 84 -7.46 8.64 5.96
N LYS A 85 -7.21 8.80 7.25
CA LYS A 85 -6.37 9.90 7.75
C LYS A 85 -4.94 9.76 7.22
N TYR A 86 -4.43 8.55 7.20
CA TYR A 86 -3.09 8.28 6.69
C TYR A 86 -2.96 8.69 5.23
N ILE A 87 -3.89 8.26 4.38
CA ILE A 87 -3.86 8.57 2.96
C ILE A 87 -4.09 10.05 2.72
N LYS A 88 -4.99 10.67 3.48
CA LYS A 88 -5.27 12.10 3.33
C LYS A 88 -4.04 12.94 3.65
N ALA A 89 -3.35 12.60 4.73
CA ALA A 89 -2.14 13.32 5.10
C ALA A 89 -1.06 13.14 4.03
N ASP A 90 -0.92 11.93 3.50
CA ASP A 90 0.04 11.64 2.45
C ASP A 90 -0.28 12.44 1.18
N ARG A 91 -1.56 12.51 0.80
CA ARG A 91 -1.98 13.27 -0.36
C ARG A 91 -1.77 14.77 -0.19
N VAL A 92 -2.03 15.27 1.00
CA VAL A 92 -1.81 16.68 1.28
C VAL A 92 -0.34 17.05 1.03
N ILE A 93 0.57 16.20 1.49
CA ILE A 93 1.99 16.42 1.27
C ILE A 93 2.32 16.38 -0.23
N VAL A 94 1.76 15.42 -0.95
CA VAL A 94 1.98 15.29 -2.39
C VAL A 94 1.40 16.49 -3.13
N ASP A 95 0.17 16.90 -2.77
CA ASP A 95 -0.48 18.02 -3.41
C ASP A 95 0.30 19.32 -3.22
N VAL A 96 0.82 19.54 -2.03
CA VAL A 96 1.64 20.70 -1.76
C VAL A 96 2.89 20.69 -2.65
N ALA A 97 3.52 19.51 -2.80
CA ALA A 97 4.70 19.39 -3.61
C ALA A 97 4.44 19.62 -5.10
N HIS A 98 3.26 19.22 -5.57
CA HIS A 98 2.93 19.34 -6.99
C HIS A 98 2.23 20.64 -7.37
N ASN A 99 1.40 21.15 -6.49
CA ASN A 99 0.55 22.29 -6.80
C ASN A 99 0.99 23.59 -6.15
N ASN A 100 1.99 23.52 -5.31
CA ASN A 100 2.45 24.65 -4.54
C ASN A 100 2.75 25.90 -5.36
N PRO A 101 3.34 25.82 -6.54
CA PRO A 101 3.65 27.02 -7.32
C PRO A 101 2.41 27.83 -7.69
N ASP A 102 1.28 27.21 -7.71
CA ASP A 102 0.03 27.85 -8.09
C ASP A 102 -0.69 28.51 -6.94
N VAL A 103 -0.17 28.31 -5.81
CA VAL A 103 -0.85 28.70 -4.59
C VAL A 103 -0.25 29.95 -4.03
#